data_b916c5540ec62213a52eeb04a6feef0c
#
_entry.id   b916c5540ec62213a52eeb04a6feef0c
#
_cell.length_a   1.000
_cell.length_b   1.000
_cell.length_c   1.000
_cell.angle_alpha   90.00
_cell.angle_beta   90.00
_cell.angle_gamma   90.00
#
_symmetry.space_group_name_H-M   'P 1'
#
loop_
_entity.id
_entity.type
_entity.pdbx_description
1 polymer ?
#
loop_
_entity_poly.entity_id
_entity_poly.type
_entity_poly.pdbx_seq_one_letter_code
_entity_poly.pdbx_strand_id
1 'polypeptide(L)'
;MIEMRLQQGDTIAILLTGSMPGANIAVLTAAKAIGLVPIMITSVGASQWGANHIDFTWLDMEEILYNNGFISKRSIAASIGGRNDMGRLLSPAGRDIIINNISKHKLPLIKNSKLAENIDERMKLFSSHSNPKDFSAMINIGGGVASLGTSFNSKLLNAGIVKRSDVI
;
A
#
# COMPACT_ATOMS: atom_id res chain seq x y z
N MET A 1 0.62 -14.59 -8.18
CA MET A 1 2.00 -14.34 -8.63
C MET A 1 2.46 -15.37 -9.68
N ILE A 2 2.17 -16.65 -9.49
CA ILE A 2 2.51 -17.70 -10.49
C ILE A 2 1.84 -17.42 -11.84
N GLU A 3 0.54 -17.12 -11.86
CA GLU A 3 -0.18 -16.80 -13.09
C GLU A 3 0.35 -15.54 -13.81
N MET A 4 0.93 -14.60 -13.07
CA MET A 4 1.59 -13.41 -13.63
C MET A 4 3.01 -13.71 -14.15
N ARG A 5 3.50 -14.94 -13.98
CA ARG A 5 4.84 -15.38 -14.38
C ARG A 5 5.98 -14.52 -13.81
N LEU A 6 5.78 -13.98 -12.60
CA LEU A 6 6.82 -13.20 -11.90
C LEU A 6 8.00 -14.09 -11.54
N GLN A 7 9.21 -13.57 -11.71
CA GLN A 7 10.47 -14.27 -11.49
C GLN A 7 11.29 -13.60 -10.40
N GLN A 8 12.26 -14.31 -9.87
CA GLN A 8 13.23 -13.76 -8.91
C GLN A 8 13.90 -12.50 -9.48
N GLY A 9 13.97 -11.46 -8.69
CA GLY A 9 14.52 -10.16 -9.08
C GLY A 9 13.51 -9.19 -9.68
N ASP A 10 12.31 -9.63 -10.06
CA ASP A 10 11.28 -8.75 -10.57
C ASP A 10 10.88 -7.69 -9.54
N THR A 11 10.82 -6.44 -9.98
CA THR A 11 10.34 -5.31 -9.17
C THR A 11 8.83 -5.20 -9.27
N ILE A 12 8.17 -5.11 -8.11
CA ILE A 12 6.72 -4.98 -8.02
C ILE A 12 6.31 -3.79 -7.15
N ALA A 13 5.31 -3.04 -7.61
CA ALA A 13 4.67 -2.01 -6.81
C ALA A 13 3.54 -2.63 -5.97
N ILE A 14 3.48 -2.34 -4.67
CA ILE A 14 2.42 -2.83 -3.81
C ILE A 14 1.78 -1.67 -3.06
N LEU A 15 0.47 -1.59 -3.14
CA LEU A 15 -0.36 -0.66 -2.37
C LEU A 15 -1.07 -1.45 -1.27
N LEU A 16 -0.70 -1.15 -0.03
CA LEU A 16 -1.18 -1.84 1.17
C LEU A 16 -2.26 -1.03 1.88
N THR A 17 -3.12 -1.71 2.60
CA THR A 17 -4.08 -1.07 3.52
C THR A 17 -4.06 -1.75 4.89
N GLY A 18 -4.19 -0.97 5.95
CA GLY A 18 -4.32 -1.49 7.30
C GLY A 18 -5.58 -2.33 7.55
N SER A 19 -6.60 -2.23 6.68
CA SER A 19 -7.84 -3.02 6.83
C SER A 19 -7.70 -4.51 6.50
N MET A 20 -6.62 -4.92 5.82
CA MET A 20 -6.47 -6.30 5.33
C MET A 20 -5.10 -6.88 5.72
N PRO A 21 -4.75 -6.95 7.02
CA PRO A 21 -3.41 -7.38 7.45
C PRO A 21 -3.08 -8.81 7.01
N GLY A 22 -4.04 -9.73 7.01
CA GLY A 22 -3.81 -11.09 6.54
C GLY A 22 -3.45 -11.17 5.05
N ALA A 23 -4.11 -10.38 4.20
CA ALA A 23 -3.77 -10.30 2.78
C ALA A 23 -2.40 -9.64 2.56
N ASN A 24 -2.09 -8.58 3.33
CA ASN A 24 -0.78 -7.95 3.30
C ASN A 24 0.33 -8.96 3.63
N ILE A 25 0.18 -9.73 4.72
CA ILE A 25 1.14 -10.78 5.12
C ILE A 25 1.30 -11.80 3.99
N ALA A 26 0.19 -12.31 3.45
CA ALA A 26 0.22 -13.34 2.40
C ALA A 26 0.96 -12.86 1.15
N VAL A 27 0.71 -11.63 0.70
CA VAL A 27 1.38 -11.08 -0.49
C VAL A 27 2.87 -10.84 -0.23
N LEU A 28 3.22 -10.26 0.92
CA LEU A 28 4.61 -9.91 1.23
C LEU A 28 5.48 -11.16 1.47
N THR A 29 4.95 -12.16 2.16
CA THR A 29 5.66 -13.44 2.36
C THR A 29 5.81 -14.21 1.04
N ALA A 30 4.79 -14.20 0.18
CA ALA A 30 4.88 -14.80 -1.14
C ALA A 30 5.89 -14.05 -2.04
N ALA A 31 5.92 -12.71 -2.00
CA ALA A 31 6.91 -11.91 -2.72
C ALA A 31 8.34 -12.26 -2.29
N LYS A 32 8.55 -12.41 -0.98
CA LYS A 32 9.85 -12.84 -0.45
C LYS A 32 10.21 -14.26 -0.87
N ALA A 33 9.28 -15.20 -0.80
CA ALA A 33 9.51 -16.60 -1.16
C ALA A 33 9.91 -16.77 -2.65
N ILE A 34 9.37 -15.91 -3.53
CA ILE A 34 9.73 -15.89 -4.96
C ILE A 34 11.03 -15.11 -5.21
N GLY A 35 11.46 -14.28 -4.25
CA GLY A 35 12.63 -13.41 -4.43
C GLY A 35 12.32 -12.13 -5.20
N LEU A 36 11.09 -11.62 -5.13
CA LEU A 36 10.69 -10.35 -5.74
C LEU A 36 11.25 -9.15 -4.95
N VAL A 37 11.36 -8.01 -5.62
CA VAL A 37 11.76 -6.73 -5.05
C VAL A 37 10.52 -5.84 -4.88
N PRO A 38 9.84 -5.87 -3.71
CA PRO A 38 8.65 -5.06 -3.49
C PRO A 38 9.03 -3.62 -3.15
N ILE A 39 8.35 -2.67 -3.77
CA ILE A 39 8.30 -1.26 -3.40
C ILE A 39 6.87 -0.98 -2.94
N MET A 40 6.70 -0.52 -1.70
CA MET A 40 5.40 -0.53 -1.03
C MET A 40 5.03 0.84 -0.47
N ILE A 41 3.75 1.20 -0.61
CA ILE A 41 3.16 2.36 0.06
C ILE A 41 1.92 1.90 0.82
N THR A 42 1.82 2.30 2.09
CA THR A 42 0.74 1.88 3.01
C THR A 42 -0.25 3.01 3.27
N SER A 43 -1.54 2.71 3.16
CA SER A 43 -2.63 3.49 3.73
C SER A 43 -2.96 2.92 5.11
N VAL A 44 -2.57 3.62 6.19
CA VAL A 44 -2.62 3.09 7.58
C VAL A 44 -4.04 3.09 8.11
N GLY A 45 -4.77 4.20 7.93
CA GLY A 45 -6.15 4.35 8.39
C GLY A 45 -7.08 3.46 7.61
N ALA A 46 -7.34 2.34 8.19
CA ALA A 46 -8.22 1.33 7.67
C ALA A 46 -9.70 1.70 7.86
N SER A 47 -10.58 0.84 7.38
CA SER A 47 -11.97 0.78 7.80
C SER A 47 -12.08 0.39 9.28
N GLN A 48 -13.29 0.13 9.78
CA GLN A 48 -13.53 -0.32 11.17
C GLN A 48 -12.88 -1.67 11.53
N TRP A 49 -12.33 -2.39 10.55
CA TRP A 49 -11.77 -3.73 10.68
C TRP A 49 -10.31 -3.76 10.27
N GLY A 50 -9.56 -4.73 10.81
CA GLY A 50 -8.17 -4.97 10.48
C GLY A 50 -7.19 -4.42 11.52
N ALA A 51 -6.02 -3.98 11.09
CA ALA A 51 -4.95 -3.49 11.94
C ALA A 51 -5.15 -2.02 12.32
N ASN A 52 -6.20 -1.72 13.07
CA ASN A 52 -6.61 -0.36 13.48
C ASN A 52 -6.66 -0.16 14.99
N HIS A 53 -5.98 -1.02 15.76
CA HIS A 53 -5.73 -0.73 17.18
C HIS A 53 -4.78 0.46 17.30
N ILE A 54 -5.05 1.39 18.22
CA ILE A 54 -4.31 2.65 18.35
C ILE A 54 -2.81 2.43 18.65
N ASP A 55 -2.48 1.38 19.39
CA ASP A 55 -1.12 1.05 19.81
C ASP A 55 -0.48 -0.04 18.93
N PHE A 56 -1.22 -0.62 17.99
CA PHE A 56 -0.75 -1.71 17.15
C PHE A 56 -1.40 -1.67 15.77
N THR A 57 -0.83 -0.89 14.88
CA THR A 57 -1.29 -0.71 13.50
C THR A 57 -0.62 -1.69 12.54
N TRP A 58 -0.97 -1.62 11.26
CA TRP A 58 -0.26 -2.38 10.23
C TRP A 58 1.25 -2.05 10.18
N LEU A 59 1.66 -0.81 10.42
CA LEU A 59 3.09 -0.44 10.40
C LEU A 59 3.87 -1.13 11.52
N ASP A 60 3.26 -1.33 12.69
CA ASP A 60 3.86 -2.08 13.80
C ASP A 60 3.99 -3.57 13.43
N MET A 61 2.97 -4.14 12.80
CA MET A 61 3.02 -5.51 12.28
C MET A 61 4.10 -5.67 11.21
N GLU A 62 4.17 -4.75 10.26
CA GLU A 62 5.16 -4.74 9.17
C GLU A 62 6.59 -4.70 9.73
N GLU A 63 6.84 -3.88 10.76
CA GLU A 63 8.13 -3.81 11.41
C GLU A 63 8.53 -5.14 12.08
N ILE A 64 7.61 -5.76 12.82
CA ILE A 64 7.84 -7.08 13.43
C ILE A 64 8.15 -8.13 12.36
N LEU A 65 7.37 -8.17 11.28
CA LEU A 65 7.58 -9.11 10.19
C LEU A 65 8.94 -8.92 9.51
N TYR A 66 9.34 -7.68 9.31
CA TYR A 66 10.64 -7.34 8.73
C TYR A 66 11.80 -7.74 9.65
N ASN A 67 11.74 -7.35 10.93
CA ASN A 67 12.79 -7.63 11.90
C ASN A 67 12.99 -9.13 12.17
N ASN A 68 11.92 -9.92 12.04
CA ASN A 68 11.97 -11.39 12.16
C ASN A 68 12.22 -12.09 10.82
N GLY A 69 12.50 -11.35 9.76
CA GLY A 69 12.85 -11.92 8.46
C GLY A 69 11.70 -12.60 7.72
N PHE A 70 10.43 -12.30 8.02
CA PHE A 70 9.30 -12.84 7.28
C PHE A 70 9.04 -12.10 5.97
N ILE A 71 9.39 -10.83 5.90
CA ILE A 71 9.31 -10.00 4.70
C ILE A 71 10.68 -9.39 4.37
N SER A 72 10.89 -9.00 3.10
CA SER A 72 12.20 -8.53 2.61
C SER A 72 12.39 -7.01 2.67
N LYS A 73 11.31 -6.25 2.71
CA LYS A 73 11.30 -4.79 2.68
C LYS A 73 10.16 -4.26 3.54
N ARG A 74 10.25 -2.96 3.88
CA ARG A 74 9.19 -2.19 4.54
C ARG A 74 8.63 -1.14 3.57
N SER A 75 7.49 -0.57 3.90
CA SER A 75 6.89 0.55 3.17
C SER A 75 7.87 1.72 3.05
N ILE A 76 7.91 2.35 1.88
CA ILE A 76 8.75 3.53 1.60
C ILE A 76 8.07 4.83 2.01
N ALA A 77 6.75 4.83 2.14
CA ALA A 77 5.93 5.94 2.59
C ALA A 77 4.58 5.43 3.09
N ALA A 78 3.87 6.27 3.81
CA ALA A 78 2.53 5.97 4.29
C ALA A 78 1.59 7.19 4.19
N SER A 79 0.29 6.92 4.09
CA SER A 79 -0.75 7.93 4.18
C SER A 79 -1.73 7.64 5.32
N ILE A 80 -2.54 8.62 5.68
CA ILE A 80 -3.60 8.41 6.66
C ILE A 80 -4.60 7.36 6.17
N GLY A 81 -4.84 7.28 4.87
CA GLY A 81 -5.86 6.40 4.30
C GLY A 81 -7.29 6.93 4.46
N GLY A 82 -8.26 6.05 4.28
CA GLY A 82 -9.68 6.39 4.37
C GLY A 82 -10.17 7.25 3.21
N ARG A 83 -11.34 7.88 3.39
CA ARG A 83 -11.97 8.68 2.32
C ARG A 83 -11.07 9.83 1.89
N ASN A 84 -10.84 9.94 0.59
CA ASN A 84 -9.92 10.88 -0.07
C ASN A 84 -8.46 10.77 0.40
N ASP A 85 -8.10 9.66 1.04
CA ASP A 85 -6.77 9.45 1.61
C ASP A 85 -6.38 10.44 2.72
N MET A 86 -7.38 11.05 3.33
CA MET A 86 -7.24 12.11 4.35
C MET A 86 -7.87 11.74 5.70
N GLY A 87 -8.27 10.50 5.89
CA GLY A 87 -8.93 10.05 7.12
C GLY A 87 -10.25 10.75 7.40
N ARG A 88 -11.03 11.14 6.38
CA ARG A 88 -12.25 11.98 6.56
C ARG A 88 -13.32 11.34 7.43
N LEU A 89 -13.31 10.04 7.65
CA LEU A 89 -14.24 9.33 8.52
C LEU A 89 -13.66 9.10 9.94
N LEU A 90 -12.42 9.51 10.16
CA LEU A 90 -11.77 9.42 11.45
C LEU A 90 -11.98 10.72 12.23
N SER A 91 -12.05 10.61 13.55
CA SER A 91 -12.01 11.79 14.45
C SER A 91 -10.67 12.54 14.26
N PRO A 92 -10.60 13.83 14.62
CA PRO A 92 -9.31 14.55 14.63
C PRO A 92 -8.24 13.79 15.42
N ALA A 93 -8.56 13.35 16.64
CA ALA A 93 -7.64 12.56 17.47
C ALA A 93 -7.20 11.25 16.79
N GLY A 94 -8.09 10.54 16.09
CA GLY A 94 -7.75 9.35 15.34
C GLY A 94 -6.78 9.62 14.20
N ARG A 95 -6.91 10.75 13.52
CA ARG A 95 -5.95 11.16 12.49
C ARG A 95 -4.58 11.47 13.08
N ASP A 96 -4.54 12.17 14.21
CA ASP A 96 -3.30 12.52 14.90
C ASP A 96 -2.56 11.25 15.38
N ILE A 97 -3.29 10.26 15.90
CA ILE A 97 -2.72 8.95 16.27
C ILE A 97 -2.04 8.28 15.06
N ILE A 98 -2.70 8.25 13.90
CA ILE A 98 -2.11 7.66 12.69
C ILE A 98 -0.89 8.46 12.23
N ILE A 99 -0.94 9.78 12.24
CA ILE A 99 0.21 10.62 11.86
C ILE A 99 1.40 10.35 12.79
N ASN A 100 1.15 10.28 14.10
CA ASN A 100 2.18 9.96 15.09
C ASN A 100 2.76 8.56 14.89
N ASN A 101 1.91 7.57 14.55
CA ASN A 101 2.37 6.23 14.25
C ASN A 101 3.26 6.20 12.99
N ILE A 102 2.89 6.90 11.91
CA ILE A 102 3.72 7.02 10.71
C ILE A 102 5.07 7.66 11.05
N SER A 103 5.07 8.72 11.87
CA SER A 103 6.28 9.40 12.34
C SER A 103 7.16 8.49 13.20
N LYS A 104 6.57 7.70 14.11
CA LYS A 104 7.26 6.70 14.93
C LYS A 104 8.06 5.73 14.06
N HIS A 105 7.50 5.30 12.93
CA HIS A 105 8.15 4.41 11.98
C HIS A 105 9.08 5.12 10.99
N LYS A 106 9.28 6.44 11.15
CA LYS A 106 10.16 7.28 10.31
C LYS A 106 9.84 7.22 8.82
N LEU A 107 8.56 7.08 8.49
CA LEU A 107 8.10 7.02 7.11
C LEU A 107 7.70 8.42 6.61
N PRO A 108 7.98 8.78 5.35
CA PRO A 108 7.39 9.93 4.69
C PRO A 108 5.86 9.85 4.75
N LEU A 109 5.22 10.94 5.18
CA LEU A 109 3.76 11.05 5.25
C LEU A 109 3.23 11.67 3.96
N ILE A 110 2.43 10.93 3.23
CA ILE A 110 1.66 11.44 2.09
C ILE A 110 0.39 12.08 2.65
N LYS A 111 0.31 13.43 2.58
CA LYS A 111 -0.81 14.21 3.11
C LYS A 111 -0.98 15.51 2.34
N ASN A 112 -1.72 15.47 1.25
CA ASN A 112 -2.09 16.64 0.47
C ASN A 112 -3.59 16.94 0.60
N SER A 113 -4.00 18.14 0.26
CA SER A 113 -5.40 18.59 0.38
C SER A 113 -6.35 17.93 -0.63
N LYS A 114 -5.80 17.48 -1.76
CA LYS A 114 -6.56 16.85 -2.85
C LYS A 114 -6.10 15.42 -3.07
N LEU A 115 -7.05 14.55 -3.42
CA LEU A 115 -6.77 13.15 -3.73
C LEU A 115 -5.79 13.02 -4.92
N ALA A 116 -5.94 13.86 -5.95
CA ALA A 116 -5.05 13.83 -7.11
C ALA A 116 -3.59 14.09 -6.71
N GLU A 117 -3.35 15.06 -5.82
CA GLU A 117 -2.00 15.37 -5.32
C GLU A 117 -1.40 14.18 -4.53
N ASN A 118 -2.22 13.45 -3.75
CA ASN A 118 -1.78 12.24 -3.05
C ASN A 118 -1.45 11.10 -4.03
N ILE A 119 -2.20 10.99 -5.13
CA ILE A 119 -1.92 10.01 -6.18
C ILE A 119 -0.61 10.37 -6.89
N ASP A 120 -0.44 11.63 -7.28
CA ASP A 120 0.78 12.12 -7.95
C ASP A 120 2.02 11.92 -7.08
N GLU A 121 1.90 12.17 -5.78
CA GLU A 121 3.00 11.94 -4.83
C GLU A 121 3.38 10.46 -4.73
N ARG A 122 2.40 9.55 -4.71
CA ARG A 122 2.66 8.11 -4.77
C ARG A 122 3.39 7.72 -6.06
N MET A 123 2.94 8.24 -7.19
CA MET A 123 3.58 7.94 -8.48
C MET A 123 5.02 8.45 -8.52
N LYS A 124 5.29 9.63 -7.97
CA LYS A 124 6.66 10.18 -7.83
C LYS A 124 7.52 9.30 -6.93
N LEU A 125 6.99 8.84 -5.79
CA LEU A 125 7.69 7.94 -4.87
C LEU A 125 8.02 6.60 -5.52
N PHE A 126 7.09 5.98 -6.22
CA PHE A 126 7.38 4.77 -6.99
C PHE A 126 8.45 5.02 -8.04
N SER A 127 8.33 6.11 -8.80
CA SER A 127 9.27 6.47 -9.87
C SER A 127 10.67 6.82 -9.37
N SER A 128 10.81 7.29 -8.14
CA SER A 128 12.11 7.56 -7.52
C SER A 128 12.85 6.30 -7.07
N HIS A 129 12.15 5.18 -6.91
CA HIS A 129 12.70 3.91 -6.49
C HIS A 129 12.94 2.93 -7.65
N SER A 130 12.20 3.07 -8.74
CA SER A 130 12.37 2.28 -9.96
C SER A 130 11.72 3.00 -11.14
N ASN A 131 12.26 2.81 -12.35
CA ASN A 131 11.59 3.35 -13.53
C ASN A 131 10.20 2.71 -13.65
N PRO A 132 9.14 3.49 -13.95
CA PRO A 132 7.78 2.93 -14.10
C PRO A 132 7.64 1.79 -15.12
N LYS A 133 8.55 1.72 -16.10
CA LYS A 133 8.57 0.65 -17.11
C LYS A 133 9.14 -0.66 -16.57
N ASP A 134 9.91 -0.61 -15.49
CA ASP A 134 10.60 -1.76 -14.90
C ASP A 134 9.74 -2.51 -13.86
N PHE A 135 8.56 -1.98 -13.53
CA PHE A 135 7.63 -2.70 -12.70
C PHE A 135 6.97 -3.85 -13.49
N SER A 136 7.26 -5.08 -13.07
CA SER A 136 6.67 -6.30 -13.65
C SER A 136 5.21 -6.47 -13.27
N ALA A 137 4.79 -5.92 -12.12
CA ALA A 137 3.40 -5.93 -11.68
C ALA A 137 3.09 -4.81 -10.69
N MET A 138 1.82 -4.44 -10.60
CA MET A 138 1.25 -3.66 -9.50
C MET A 138 0.23 -4.51 -8.75
N ILE A 139 0.38 -4.60 -7.44
CA ILE A 139 -0.54 -5.33 -6.56
C ILE A 139 -1.24 -4.33 -5.66
N ASN A 140 -2.56 -4.31 -5.71
CA ASN A 140 -3.37 -3.49 -4.83
C ASN A 140 -4.12 -4.36 -3.83
N ILE A 141 -3.96 -4.07 -2.55
CA ILE A 141 -4.65 -4.75 -1.46
C ILE A 141 -5.62 -3.76 -0.80
N GLY A 142 -6.90 -4.03 -0.96
CA GLY A 142 -7.97 -3.19 -0.44
C GLY A 142 -8.57 -2.23 -1.46
N GLY A 143 -9.56 -1.45 -1.01
CA GLY A 143 -10.37 -0.56 -1.85
C GLY A 143 -10.02 0.92 -1.74
N GLY A 144 -8.77 1.26 -1.45
CA GLY A 144 -8.36 2.65 -1.28
C GLY A 144 -8.53 3.49 -2.53
N VAL A 145 -9.21 4.65 -2.42
CA VAL A 145 -9.43 5.56 -3.57
C VAL A 145 -8.12 6.09 -4.15
N ALA A 146 -7.06 6.17 -3.35
CA ALA A 146 -5.75 6.63 -3.81
C ALA A 146 -4.99 5.58 -4.63
N SER A 147 -5.45 4.32 -4.60
CA SER A 147 -4.82 3.22 -5.35
C SER A 147 -5.67 2.76 -6.53
N LEU A 148 -6.99 2.78 -6.40
CA LEU A 148 -7.93 2.34 -7.44
C LEU A 148 -8.63 3.49 -8.15
N GLY A 149 -8.48 4.72 -7.66
CA GLY A 149 -9.26 5.85 -8.13
C GLY A 149 -10.66 5.91 -7.49
N THR A 150 -11.58 6.58 -8.17
CA THR A 150 -12.97 6.69 -7.72
C THR A 150 -13.71 5.36 -7.87
N SER A 151 -14.90 5.25 -7.24
CA SER A 151 -15.79 4.08 -7.41
C SER A 151 -16.17 3.82 -8.87
N PHE A 152 -16.13 4.84 -9.73
CA PHE A 152 -16.32 4.70 -11.16
C PHE A 152 -15.11 3.98 -11.80
N ASN A 153 -13.89 4.43 -11.52
CA ASN A 153 -12.68 3.83 -12.07
C ASN A 153 -12.48 2.38 -11.58
N SER A 154 -12.81 2.10 -10.31
CA SER A 154 -12.70 0.72 -9.78
C SER A 154 -13.63 -0.27 -10.48
N LYS A 155 -14.73 0.19 -11.10
CA LYS A 155 -15.64 -0.66 -11.89
C LYS A 155 -15.12 -1.00 -13.29
N LEU A 156 -14.11 -0.26 -13.76
CA LEU A 156 -13.47 -0.52 -15.07
C LEU A 156 -12.45 -1.68 -14.97
N LEU A 157 -12.06 -2.04 -13.77
CA LEU A 157 -11.10 -3.13 -13.52
C LEU A 157 -11.84 -4.34 -12.95
N ASN A 158 -11.73 -5.47 -13.63
CA ASN A 158 -12.20 -6.73 -13.09
C ASN A 158 -11.38 -7.14 -11.86
N ALA A 159 -12.03 -7.84 -10.92
CA ALA A 159 -11.30 -8.44 -9.81
C ALA A 159 -10.35 -9.53 -10.32
N GLY A 160 -9.17 -9.64 -9.69
CA GLY A 160 -8.17 -10.63 -10.05
C GLY A 160 -7.02 -10.04 -10.86
N ILE A 161 -6.51 -10.80 -11.82
CA ILE A 161 -5.39 -10.41 -12.66
C ILE A 161 -5.91 -9.63 -13.87
N VAL A 162 -5.44 -8.40 -14.02
CA VAL A 162 -5.73 -7.54 -15.16
C VAL A 162 -4.44 -7.32 -15.94
N LYS A 163 -4.43 -7.56 -17.23
CA LYS A 163 -3.28 -7.29 -18.08
C LYS A 163 -3.21 -5.80 -18.40
N ARG A 164 -1.99 -5.29 -18.57
CA ARG A 164 -1.78 -3.88 -18.93
C ARG A 164 -2.48 -3.49 -20.23
N SER A 165 -2.57 -4.41 -21.19
CA SER A 165 -3.31 -4.23 -22.44
C SER A 165 -4.82 -4.00 -22.25
N ASP A 166 -5.36 -4.40 -21.12
CA ASP A 166 -6.82 -4.37 -20.86
C ASP A 166 -7.22 -3.06 -20.14
N VAL A 167 -6.25 -2.18 -19.87
CA VAL A 167 -6.44 -0.93 -19.09
C VAL A 167 -6.35 0.32 -19.98
N ILE A 168 -6.05 0.17 -21.26
CA ILE A 168 -5.86 1.27 -22.24
C ILE A 168 -7.13 1.49 -23.05
#